data_d21216ba143e614d4ea86c8c4a397416
#
_entry.id   d21216ba143e614d4ea86c8c4a397416
#
_cell.length_a   1.000
_cell.length_b   1.000
_cell.length_c   1.000
_cell.angle_alpha   90.00
_cell.angle_beta   90.00
_cell.angle_gamma   90.00
#
_symmetry.space_group_name_H-M   'P 1'
#
loop_
_entity.id
_entity.type
_entity.pdbx_description
1 polymer ?
#
loop_
_entity_poly.entity_id
_entity_poly.type
_entity_poly.pdbx_seq_one_letter_code
_entity_poly.pdbx_strand_id
1 'polypeptide(L)'
;GSKVTDFFNFKASEALDDDAIKVTLSTDSVNAITALRSGRDLQIFTTGAEFFVPQADLTPITPSNVTVKSATRRGSKLGLRPQAAEGGTLFMSKEGKALREMLFSDVELSYVANNISLLCSHMILDPQRMALRPGTDTTEGDLLLVVNGTSTTGYRAASTGFAGNIAAFMLNRPQQIVAASTFSTDG
;
A
#
# COMPACT_ATOMS: atom_id res chain seq x y z
N GLY A 1 7.97 -17.59 3.40
CA GLY A 1 6.78 -18.44 3.66
C GLY A 1 7.15 -19.70 4.42
N SER A 2 6.22 -20.29 5.15
CA SER A 2 6.37 -21.59 5.81
C SER A 2 6.28 -22.74 4.81
N LYS A 3 6.61 -23.96 5.24
CA LYS A 3 6.36 -25.17 4.45
C LYS A 3 4.88 -25.35 4.11
N VAL A 4 4.62 -26.05 3.02
CA VAL A 4 3.27 -26.51 2.69
C VAL A 4 2.81 -27.48 3.80
N THR A 5 1.60 -27.30 4.30
CA THR A 5 0.99 -28.10 5.39
C THR A 5 1.54 -27.88 6.80
N ASP A 6 2.66 -27.16 7.00
CA ASP A 6 3.21 -26.88 8.33
C ASP A 6 3.54 -25.38 8.48
N PHE A 7 2.60 -24.61 9.01
CA PHE A 7 2.66 -23.15 9.11
C PHE A 7 3.77 -22.62 10.04
N PHE A 8 4.31 -23.45 10.90
CA PHE A 8 5.37 -23.08 11.84
C PHE A 8 6.76 -23.57 11.41
N ASN A 9 6.85 -24.28 10.30
CA ASN A 9 8.10 -24.79 9.78
C ASN A 9 8.65 -23.87 8.68
N PHE A 10 9.76 -23.22 8.98
CA PHE A 10 10.46 -22.31 8.07
C PHE A 10 11.80 -22.88 7.59
N LYS A 11 11.97 -24.21 7.67
CA LYS A 11 13.19 -24.87 7.18
C LYS A 11 13.22 -24.86 5.66
N ALA A 12 14.20 -24.18 5.09
CA ALA A 12 14.49 -24.10 3.67
C ALA A 12 15.84 -24.79 3.41
N SER A 13 15.85 -26.11 3.35
CA SER A 13 17.10 -26.88 3.31
C SER A 13 17.46 -27.44 1.94
N GLU A 14 16.47 -27.78 1.11
CA GLU A 14 16.72 -28.56 -0.10
C GLU A 14 16.07 -27.96 -1.36
N ALA A 15 15.39 -26.82 -1.23
CA ALA A 15 14.66 -26.15 -2.31
C ALA A 15 13.61 -27.05 -3.02
N LEU A 16 13.02 -27.97 -2.26
CA LEU A 16 11.89 -28.76 -2.73
C LEU A 16 10.65 -27.90 -2.83
N ASP A 17 9.71 -28.24 -3.69
CA ASP A 17 8.51 -27.43 -3.94
C ASP A 17 7.59 -27.30 -2.71
N ASP A 18 7.73 -28.16 -1.72
CA ASP A 18 7.03 -28.11 -0.43
C ASP A 18 7.81 -27.40 0.68
N ASP A 19 9.06 -27.02 0.44
CA ASP A 19 9.91 -26.34 1.41
C ASP A 19 9.48 -24.88 1.66
N ALA A 20 10.03 -24.30 2.74
CA ALA A 20 9.81 -22.92 3.08
C ALA A 20 10.46 -21.98 2.05
N ILE A 21 9.72 -20.96 1.63
CA ILE A 21 10.21 -19.94 0.70
C ILE A 21 11.04 -18.91 1.46
N LYS A 22 12.32 -18.82 1.12
CA LYS A 22 13.24 -17.79 1.63
C LYS A 22 13.80 -17.00 0.47
N VAL A 23 13.45 -15.70 0.40
CA VAL A 23 13.92 -14.80 -0.64
C VAL A 23 14.56 -13.58 0.00
N THR A 24 15.69 -13.14 -0.56
CA THR A 24 16.34 -11.89 -0.17
C THR A 24 15.96 -10.80 -1.17
N LEU A 25 15.44 -9.69 -0.67
CA LEU A 25 15.18 -8.50 -1.48
C LEU A 25 16.51 -7.82 -1.76
N SER A 26 16.86 -7.68 -3.04
CA SER A 26 18.04 -6.90 -3.44
C SER A 26 17.68 -5.42 -3.41
N THR A 27 18.19 -4.71 -2.41
CA THR A 27 17.99 -3.27 -2.24
C THR A 27 19.32 -2.60 -1.90
N ASP A 28 19.48 -1.35 -2.34
CA ASP A 28 20.69 -0.56 -2.04
C ASP A 28 20.74 -0.10 -0.57
N SER A 29 19.67 -0.31 0.18
CA SER A 29 19.55 0.06 1.59
C SER A 29 18.78 -0.99 2.39
N VAL A 30 19.01 -1.03 3.70
CA VAL A 30 18.24 -1.88 4.61
C VAL A 30 16.82 -1.33 4.73
N ASN A 31 15.86 -2.11 4.25
CA ASN A 31 14.44 -1.75 4.25
C ASN A 31 13.64 -2.76 5.08
N ALA A 32 12.83 -2.26 6.01
CA ALA A 32 11.89 -3.08 6.74
C ALA A 32 10.66 -3.37 5.86
N ILE A 33 10.18 -4.61 5.88
CA ILE A 33 8.90 -4.96 5.27
C ILE A 33 7.79 -4.36 6.15
N THR A 34 6.97 -3.51 5.57
CA THR A 34 5.86 -2.84 6.26
C THR A 34 4.55 -3.61 6.12
N ALA A 35 4.34 -4.22 4.96
CA ALA A 35 3.14 -5.00 4.68
C ALA A 35 3.34 -5.97 3.51
N LEU A 36 2.53 -7.01 3.51
CA LEU A 36 2.31 -7.90 2.38
C LEU A 36 0.85 -7.79 1.95
N ARG A 37 0.61 -7.78 0.65
CA ARG A 37 -0.72 -7.71 0.08
C ARG A 37 -0.87 -8.73 -1.03
N SER A 38 -1.89 -9.56 -0.94
CA SER A 38 -2.31 -10.45 -2.01
C SER A 38 -3.29 -9.70 -2.93
N GLY A 39 -3.10 -9.81 -4.22
CA GLY A 39 -3.93 -9.26 -5.27
C GLY A 39 -3.72 -10.09 -6.54
N ARG A 40 -3.64 -9.44 -7.69
CA ARG A 40 -3.19 -10.08 -8.94
C ARG A 40 -1.83 -10.77 -8.73
N ASP A 41 -0.92 -10.07 -8.05
CA ASP A 41 0.41 -10.54 -7.66
C ASP A 41 0.58 -10.38 -6.15
N LEU A 42 1.54 -11.06 -5.54
CA LEU A 42 1.93 -10.78 -4.17
C LEU A 42 2.74 -9.48 -4.13
N GLN A 43 2.17 -8.45 -3.57
CA GLN A 43 2.80 -7.14 -3.38
C GLN A 43 3.53 -7.09 -2.03
N ILE A 44 4.75 -6.57 -2.03
CA ILE A 44 5.60 -6.43 -0.86
C ILE A 44 5.92 -4.95 -0.68
N PHE A 45 5.42 -4.36 0.40
CA PHE A 45 5.69 -2.98 0.76
C PHE A 45 6.83 -2.91 1.76
N THR A 46 7.78 -2.01 1.50
CA THR A 46 8.90 -1.78 2.42
C THR A 46 9.07 -0.28 2.70
N THR A 47 9.90 0.06 3.67
CA THR A 47 10.18 1.45 4.02
C THR A 47 10.93 2.24 2.93
N GLY A 48 11.50 1.59 1.94
CA GLY A 48 12.29 2.26 0.89
C GLY A 48 11.81 2.00 -0.53
N ALA A 49 11.09 0.91 -0.76
CA ALA A 49 10.64 0.51 -2.09
C ALA A 49 9.45 -0.44 -2.02
N GLU A 50 8.78 -0.62 -3.13
CA GLU A 50 7.73 -1.62 -3.33
C GLU A 50 8.21 -2.68 -4.32
N PHE A 51 7.87 -3.94 -4.02
CA PHE A 51 8.20 -5.10 -4.83
C PHE A 51 6.94 -5.92 -5.10
N PHE A 52 7.02 -6.80 -6.07
CA PHE A 52 6.00 -7.78 -6.31
C PHE A 52 6.58 -9.11 -6.75
N VAL A 53 5.86 -10.17 -6.46
CA VAL A 53 6.13 -11.51 -6.96
C VAL A 53 5.09 -11.79 -8.03
N PRO A 54 5.48 -11.81 -9.32
CA PRO A 54 4.55 -12.15 -10.40
C PRO A 54 3.99 -13.53 -10.16
N GLN A 55 2.68 -13.66 -10.26
CA GLN A 55 1.99 -14.94 -10.16
C GLN A 55 1.48 -15.33 -11.54
N ALA A 56 1.92 -16.46 -12.04
CA ALA A 56 1.32 -17.05 -13.23
C ALA A 56 0.02 -17.76 -12.84
N ASP A 57 -1.01 -17.61 -13.64
CA ASP A 57 -2.39 -18.03 -13.33
C ASP A 57 -2.57 -19.49 -12.91
N LEU A 58 -1.65 -20.37 -13.31
CA LEU A 58 -1.76 -21.81 -13.05
C LEU A 58 -0.56 -22.41 -12.30
N THR A 59 0.43 -21.57 -11.93
CA THR A 59 1.66 -22.07 -11.30
C THR A 59 1.75 -21.57 -9.86
N PRO A 60 1.72 -22.43 -8.84
CA PRO A 60 1.91 -22.00 -7.46
C PRO A 60 3.30 -21.43 -7.26
N ILE A 61 3.43 -20.50 -6.33
CA ILE A 61 4.72 -19.94 -5.94
C ILE A 61 5.46 -21.02 -5.12
N THR A 62 6.62 -21.44 -5.62
CA THR A 62 7.48 -22.44 -4.99
C THR A 62 8.88 -21.88 -4.75
N PRO A 63 9.70 -22.50 -3.89
CA PRO A 63 11.09 -22.07 -3.69
C PRO A 63 11.92 -22.01 -4.96
N SER A 64 11.59 -22.86 -5.94
CA SER A 64 12.33 -22.98 -7.20
C SER A 64 11.95 -21.92 -8.25
N ASN A 65 10.72 -21.37 -8.19
CA ASN A 65 10.21 -20.45 -9.21
C ASN A 65 9.97 -19.03 -8.71
N VAL A 66 10.11 -18.77 -7.41
CA VAL A 66 9.85 -17.46 -6.84
C VAL A 66 10.83 -16.42 -7.38
N THR A 67 10.28 -15.37 -7.99
CA THR A 67 11.05 -14.23 -8.49
C THR A 67 10.46 -12.94 -7.91
N VAL A 68 11.28 -12.12 -7.28
CA VAL A 68 10.86 -10.81 -6.79
C VAL A 68 11.32 -9.73 -7.73
N LYS A 69 10.38 -8.92 -8.20
CA LYS A 69 10.65 -7.76 -9.07
C LYS A 69 10.44 -6.46 -8.31
N SER A 70 11.29 -5.47 -8.57
CA SER A 70 11.08 -4.11 -8.08
C SER A 70 9.94 -3.46 -8.85
N ALA A 71 9.00 -2.85 -8.13
CA ALA A 71 7.90 -2.08 -8.68
C ALA A 71 8.24 -0.59 -8.68
N THR A 72 8.30 0.01 -7.50
CA THR A 72 8.57 1.44 -7.33
C THR A 72 9.51 1.69 -6.16
N ARG A 73 10.11 2.89 -6.10
CA ARG A 73 11.04 3.31 -5.04
C ARG A 73 10.45 4.47 -4.23
N ARG A 74 9.23 4.30 -3.74
CA ARG A 74 8.53 5.35 -2.98
C ARG A 74 8.60 5.14 -1.48
N GLY A 75 8.65 3.89 -1.06
CA GLY A 75 8.57 3.49 0.33
C GLY A 75 7.19 3.71 0.94
N SER A 76 6.82 2.84 1.86
CA SER A 76 5.54 2.90 2.57
C SER A 76 5.74 3.22 4.04
N LYS A 77 4.78 3.96 4.63
CA LYS A 77 4.84 4.37 6.04
C LYS A 77 4.66 3.14 6.93
N LEU A 78 5.58 2.97 7.88
CA LEU A 78 5.50 1.92 8.89
C LEU A 78 4.24 2.10 9.75
N GLY A 79 3.58 1.00 10.06
CA GLY A 79 2.36 0.99 10.89
C GLY A 79 1.07 1.24 10.11
N LEU A 80 1.12 1.69 8.86
CA LEU A 80 -0.06 1.86 8.01
C LEU A 80 -0.17 0.71 7.00
N ARG A 81 -1.29 -0.02 7.07
CA ARG A 81 -1.55 -1.12 6.14
C ARG A 81 -2.09 -0.59 4.82
N PRO A 82 -1.50 -0.99 3.68
CA PRO A 82 -2.08 -0.72 2.38
C PRO A 82 -3.50 -1.27 2.26
N GLN A 83 -4.38 -0.55 1.57
CA GLN A 83 -5.79 -0.91 1.38
C GLN A 83 -6.02 -1.34 -0.07
N ALA A 84 -6.81 -2.41 -0.27
CA ALA A 84 -7.22 -2.79 -1.61
C ALA A 84 -8.38 -1.93 -2.05
N ALA A 85 -8.16 -1.14 -3.09
CA ALA A 85 -9.20 -0.45 -3.83
C ALA A 85 -9.52 -1.19 -5.12
N GLU A 86 -10.61 -0.81 -5.80
CA GLU A 86 -10.94 -1.37 -7.08
C GLU A 86 -9.78 -1.19 -8.08
N GLY A 87 -9.21 -2.32 -8.53
CA GLY A 87 -8.14 -2.38 -9.52
C GLY A 87 -6.74 -1.96 -9.03
N GLY A 88 -6.56 -1.55 -7.76
CA GLY A 88 -5.25 -1.13 -7.25
C GLY A 88 -5.09 -1.25 -5.74
N THR A 89 -3.94 -0.83 -5.26
CA THR A 89 -3.63 -0.82 -3.84
C THR A 89 -3.26 0.60 -3.40
N LEU A 90 -3.98 1.11 -2.42
CA LEU A 90 -3.73 2.41 -1.82
C LEU A 90 -2.74 2.26 -0.68
N PHE A 91 -1.70 3.09 -0.67
CA PHE A 91 -0.72 3.10 0.41
C PHE A 91 -0.21 4.52 0.70
N MET A 92 0.24 4.72 1.92
CA MET A 92 0.83 5.99 2.34
C MET A 92 2.33 5.97 2.09
N SER A 93 2.87 7.03 1.48
CA SER A 93 4.31 7.19 1.30
C SER A 93 5.06 7.18 2.65
N LYS A 94 6.33 6.81 2.64
CA LYS A 94 7.19 6.72 3.83
C LYS A 94 7.07 7.94 4.75
N GLU A 95 7.06 9.13 4.18
CA GLU A 95 6.99 10.40 4.92
C GLU A 95 5.58 10.73 5.44
N GLY A 96 4.57 9.92 5.12
CA GLY A 96 3.19 10.20 5.53
C GLY A 96 2.58 11.45 4.90
N LYS A 97 3.08 11.89 3.73
CA LYS A 97 2.65 13.15 3.09
C LYS A 97 1.90 12.95 1.78
N ALA A 98 1.94 11.75 1.22
CA ALA A 98 1.30 11.46 -0.05
C ALA A 98 0.58 10.12 0.01
N LEU A 99 -0.69 10.14 -0.35
CA LEU A 99 -1.46 8.94 -0.62
C LEU A 99 -1.18 8.51 -2.06
N ARG A 100 -0.74 7.27 -2.21
CA ARG A 100 -0.38 6.69 -3.50
C ARG A 100 -1.25 5.52 -3.82
N GLU A 101 -1.44 5.35 -5.11
CA GLU A 101 -2.16 4.24 -5.68
C GLU A 101 -1.21 3.40 -6.55
N MET A 102 -1.05 2.15 -6.19
CA MET A 102 -0.25 1.18 -6.91
C MET A 102 -1.14 0.40 -7.88
N LEU A 103 -0.90 0.60 -9.17
CA LEU A 103 -1.64 0.01 -10.27
C LEU A 103 -0.70 -0.81 -11.14
N PHE A 104 -1.18 -1.93 -11.67
CA PHE A 104 -0.44 -2.66 -12.69
C PHE A 104 -0.63 -1.99 -14.05
N SER A 105 0.49 -1.73 -14.72
CA SER A 105 0.53 -1.21 -16.09
C SER A 105 0.85 -2.36 -17.04
N ASP A 106 -0.08 -2.69 -17.91
CA ASP A 106 0.13 -3.74 -18.93
C ASP A 106 1.16 -3.30 -19.98
N VAL A 107 1.34 -2.00 -20.17
CA VAL A 107 2.34 -1.45 -21.08
C VAL A 107 3.76 -1.61 -20.54
N GLU A 108 3.95 -1.32 -19.26
CA GLU A 108 5.25 -1.42 -18.59
C GLU A 108 5.53 -2.83 -18.03
N LEU A 109 4.52 -3.70 -18.02
CA LEU A 109 4.53 -5.03 -17.38
C LEU A 109 5.03 -4.94 -15.93
N SER A 110 4.68 -3.86 -15.25
CA SER A 110 5.10 -3.53 -13.91
C SER A 110 4.05 -2.69 -13.18
N TYR A 111 4.25 -2.52 -11.89
CA TYR A 111 3.41 -1.62 -11.10
C TYR A 111 3.93 -0.19 -11.14
N VAL A 112 3.01 0.75 -11.25
CA VAL A 112 3.24 2.19 -11.12
C VAL A 112 2.58 2.72 -9.86
N ALA A 113 3.17 3.73 -9.22
CA ALA A 113 2.62 4.34 -8.00
C ALA A 113 2.28 5.81 -8.25
N ASN A 114 1.02 6.08 -8.54
CA ASN A 114 0.50 7.42 -8.78
C ASN A 114 0.23 8.16 -7.45
N ASN A 115 0.48 9.45 -7.42
CA ASN A 115 0.11 10.29 -6.28
C ASN A 115 -1.31 10.84 -6.47
N ILE A 116 -2.27 10.29 -5.75
CA ILE A 116 -3.68 10.71 -5.82
C ILE A 116 -4.00 11.89 -4.90
N SER A 117 -3.14 12.17 -3.92
CA SER A 117 -3.30 13.31 -3.01
C SER A 117 -2.52 14.55 -3.43
N LEU A 118 -2.09 14.66 -4.70
CA LEU A 118 -1.22 15.74 -5.14
C LEU A 118 -1.79 17.13 -4.83
N LEU A 119 -3.07 17.35 -5.09
CA LEU A 119 -3.75 18.64 -4.88
C LEU A 119 -4.26 18.83 -3.43
N CYS A 120 -4.32 17.76 -2.64
CA CYS A 120 -4.90 17.77 -1.30
C CYS A 120 -3.95 17.18 -0.23
N SER A 121 -2.65 17.22 -0.48
CA SER A 121 -1.63 16.73 0.46
C SER A 121 -1.66 17.43 1.82
N HIS A 122 -2.20 18.65 1.89
CA HIS A 122 -2.38 19.42 3.12
C HIS A 122 -3.41 18.80 4.09
N MET A 123 -4.29 17.92 3.59
CA MET A 123 -5.27 17.20 4.40
C MET A 123 -4.67 15.99 5.14
N ILE A 124 -3.47 15.56 4.76
CA ILE A 124 -2.78 14.42 5.37
C ILE A 124 -1.73 14.93 6.34
N LEU A 125 -1.98 14.72 7.64
CA LEU A 125 -1.10 15.17 8.73
C LEU A 125 -0.81 14.02 9.67
N ASP A 126 0.43 13.53 9.63
CA ASP A 126 0.89 12.40 10.44
C ASP A 126 -0.14 11.24 10.51
N PRO A 127 -0.46 10.62 9.37
CA PRO A 127 -1.52 9.63 9.30
C PRO A 127 -1.20 8.42 10.20
N GLN A 128 -2.17 8.01 11.01
CA GLN A 128 -2.07 6.94 12.00
C GLN A 128 -2.81 5.68 11.58
N ARG A 129 -3.92 5.83 10.87
CA ARG A 129 -4.75 4.71 10.39
C ARG A 129 -5.35 5.01 9.05
N MET A 130 -5.58 3.95 8.29
CA MET A 130 -6.31 4.00 7.04
C MET A 130 -7.36 2.92 7.02
N ALA A 131 -8.55 3.24 6.55
CA ALA A 131 -9.66 2.30 6.35
C ALA A 131 -10.34 2.60 5.02
N LEU A 132 -10.61 1.57 4.25
CA LEU A 132 -11.32 1.67 2.98
C LEU A 132 -12.71 1.06 3.11
N ARG A 133 -13.72 1.81 2.68
CA ARG A 133 -15.05 1.31 2.36
C ARG A 133 -15.13 1.18 0.85
N PRO A 134 -15.20 -0.04 0.31
CA PRO A 134 -15.38 -0.22 -1.12
C PRO A 134 -16.76 0.30 -1.57
N GLY A 135 -16.84 0.81 -2.77
CA GLY A 135 -18.10 1.12 -3.42
C GLY A 135 -18.94 -0.14 -3.64
N THR A 136 -20.25 -0.01 -3.63
CA THR A 136 -21.17 -1.14 -3.79
C THR A 136 -21.61 -1.35 -5.23
N ASP A 137 -21.47 -0.33 -6.06
CA ASP A 137 -21.80 -0.39 -7.49
C ASP A 137 -20.86 0.53 -8.31
N THR A 138 -21.08 0.55 -9.63
CA THR A 138 -20.27 1.35 -10.56
C THR A 138 -20.46 2.87 -10.43
N THR A 139 -21.47 3.32 -9.69
CA THR A 139 -21.76 4.73 -9.46
C THR A 139 -21.16 5.25 -8.15
N GLU A 140 -20.95 4.34 -7.19
CA GLU A 140 -20.30 4.64 -5.92
C GLU A 140 -18.78 4.46 -6.06
N GLY A 141 -18.01 5.46 -5.66
CA GLY A 141 -16.56 5.33 -5.56
C GLY A 141 -16.14 4.66 -4.25
N ASP A 142 -14.91 4.16 -4.24
CA ASP A 142 -14.25 3.73 -3.02
C ASP A 142 -14.02 4.92 -2.09
N LEU A 143 -14.36 4.78 -0.81
CA LEU A 143 -14.14 5.80 0.21
C LEU A 143 -13.00 5.39 1.13
N LEU A 144 -11.87 6.07 1.02
CA LEU A 144 -10.74 5.89 1.92
C LEU A 144 -10.80 6.95 3.02
N LEU A 145 -10.77 6.51 4.26
CA LEU A 145 -10.63 7.35 5.45
C LEU A 145 -9.20 7.26 5.98
N VAL A 146 -8.58 8.40 6.19
CA VAL A 146 -7.25 8.54 6.78
C VAL A 146 -7.39 9.28 8.09
N VAL A 147 -7.13 8.59 9.20
CA VAL A 147 -7.12 9.20 10.53
C VAL A 147 -5.77 9.86 10.74
N ASN A 148 -5.77 11.16 10.92
CA ASN A 148 -4.58 11.95 11.20
C ASN A 148 -4.22 11.93 12.69
N GLY A 149 -2.94 12.08 12.98
CA GLY A 149 -2.46 12.25 14.35
C GLY A 149 -2.73 13.67 14.87
N THR A 150 -2.78 13.79 16.19
CA THR A 150 -2.85 15.09 16.89
C THR A 150 -1.45 15.67 17.03
N SER A 151 -0.80 16.01 15.91
CA SER A 151 0.51 16.68 16.00
C SER A 151 0.32 18.12 16.43
N THR A 152 0.64 18.41 17.68
CA THR A 152 0.70 19.77 18.22
C THR A 152 2.01 20.49 17.85
N THR A 153 2.94 19.81 17.21
CA THR A 153 4.28 20.32 16.89
C THR A 153 4.49 20.30 15.37
N GLY A 154 4.41 21.47 14.77
CA GLY A 154 4.78 21.66 13.37
C GLY A 154 4.13 22.87 12.77
N TYR A 155 4.81 23.48 11.82
CA TYR A 155 4.38 24.68 11.08
C TYR A 155 2.94 24.60 10.49
N ARG A 156 2.39 23.39 10.33
CA ARG A 156 1.03 23.17 9.79
C ARG A 156 -0.07 23.12 10.88
N ALA A 157 0.26 22.80 12.12
CA ALA A 157 -0.73 22.74 13.20
C ALA A 157 -1.24 24.13 13.60
N ALA A 158 -0.42 25.17 13.42
CA ALA A 158 -0.73 26.53 13.89
C ALA A 158 -1.33 27.45 12.81
N SER A 159 -1.17 27.15 11.52
CA SER A 159 -1.45 28.14 10.48
C SER A 159 -2.64 27.89 9.57
N THR A 160 -3.23 26.71 9.57
CA THR A 160 -4.23 26.42 8.54
C THR A 160 -5.63 26.09 9.04
N GLY A 161 -5.89 25.90 10.31
CA GLY A 161 -7.25 25.59 10.80
C GLY A 161 -7.93 24.35 10.15
N PHE A 162 -7.22 23.65 9.27
CA PHE A 162 -7.72 22.53 8.44
C PHE A 162 -7.17 21.18 8.85
N ALA A 163 -6.56 21.05 10.00
CA ALA A 163 -6.18 19.75 10.54
C ALA A 163 -7.42 19.01 11.04
N GLY A 164 -8.30 18.63 10.12
CA GLY A 164 -9.37 17.69 10.46
C GLY A 164 -8.75 16.38 10.94
N ASN A 165 -9.31 15.76 11.98
CA ASN A 165 -8.82 14.50 12.52
C ASN A 165 -8.92 13.37 11.49
N ILE A 166 -9.79 13.49 10.49
CA ILE A 166 -10.01 12.50 9.45
C ILE A 166 -10.01 13.18 8.08
N ALA A 167 -9.15 12.72 7.19
CA ALA A 167 -9.23 13.04 5.77
C ALA A 167 -9.96 11.91 5.03
N ALA A 168 -10.92 12.28 4.20
CA ALA A 168 -11.68 11.34 3.39
C ALA A 168 -11.33 11.55 1.91
N PHE A 169 -11.03 10.46 1.22
CA PHE A 169 -10.75 10.43 -0.21
C PHE A 169 -11.76 9.53 -0.89
N MET A 170 -12.52 10.07 -1.81
CA MET A 170 -13.44 9.32 -2.66
C MET A 170 -12.78 9.10 -4.02
N LEU A 171 -12.71 7.85 -4.43
CA LEU A 171 -12.11 7.44 -5.69
C LEU A 171 -13.17 6.76 -6.56
N ASN A 172 -13.54 7.39 -7.64
CA ASN A 172 -14.42 6.80 -8.65
C ASN A 172 -13.63 6.61 -9.95
N ARG A 173 -13.17 5.40 -10.20
CA ARG A 173 -12.31 5.08 -11.35
C ARG A 173 -13.02 5.15 -12.68
N PRO A 174 -14.24 4.59 -12.83
CA PRO A 174 -14.98 4.68 -14.09
C PRO A 174 -15.16 6.12 -14.55
N GLN A 175 -15.33 7.04 -13.60
CA GLN A 175 -15.52 8.46 -13.89
C GLN A 175 -14.22 9.28 -13.78
N GLN A 176 -13.11 8.67 -13.40
CA GLN A 176 -11.81 9.32 -13.17
C GLN A 176 -11.88 10.50 -12.17
N ILE A 177 -12.74 10.38 -11.16
CA ILE A 177 -12.93 11.40 -10.14
C ILE A 177 -12.18 11.00 -8.87
N VAL A 178 -11.40 11.94 -8.36
CA VAL A 178 -10.84 11.90 -7.01
C VAL A 178 -11.30 13.14 -6.27
N ALA A 179 -12.08 12.95 -5.23
CA ALA A 179 -12.53 14.02 -4.34
C ALA A 179 -11.94 13.83 -2.95
N ALA A 180 -11.64 14.92 -2.27
CA ALA A 180 -11.11 14.87 -0.91
C ALA A 180 -11.83 15.89 -0.02
N SER A 181 -12.03 15.50 1.24
CA SER A 181 -12.64 16.34 2.27
C SER A 181 -12.02 16.02 3.63
N THR A 182 -12.21 16.90 4.60
CA THR A 182 -11.78 16.65 5.99
C THR A 182 -12.98 16.72 6.92
N PHE A 183 -12.94 15.87 7.95
CA PHE A 183 -13.92 15.88 9.03
C PHE A 183 -13.20 16.22 10.33
N SER A 184 -13.69 17.21 11.05
CA SER A 184 -13.28 17.48 12.44
C SER A 184 -14.23 16.76 13.38
N THR A 185 -13.66 16.15 14.43
CA THR A 185 -14.43 15.54 15.51
C THR A 185 -14.62 16.48 16.69
N ASP A 186 -14.31 17.77 16.51
CA ASP A 186 -14.55 18.77 17.55
C ASP A 186 -16.06 18.98 17.68
N GLY A 187 -16.62 18.28 18.67
CA GLY A 187 -17.99 18.50 19.13
C GLY A 187 -18.04 19.64 20.13
#